data_dc352265a81134339748fc8aaabe83c3
#
_entry.id   dc352265a81134339748fc8aaabe83c3
#
_cell.length_a   1.000
_cell.length_b   1.000
_cell.length_c   1.000
_cell.angle_alpha   90.00
_cell.angle_beta   90.00
_cell.angle_gamma   90.00
#
_symmetry.space_group_name_H-M   'P 1'
#
loop_
_entity.id
_entity.type
_entity.pdbx_description
1 polymer ?
#
loop_
_entity_poly.entity_id
_entity_poly.type
_entity_poly.pdbx_seq_one_letter_code
_entity_poly.pdbx_strand_id
1 'polypeptide(L)'
;MSDVVSLHVPLVEATRGLFDAARIAAMKPGAVLVNTARGGIIDEPALAAALRAGRLGGAAIDVFGTEPLPATPHFDGCPNLLLTPHIAGVSAEANERVSFLIADKLIEVLA
;
A
#
# COMPACT_ATOMS: atom_id res chain seq x y z
N MET A 1 17.10 -11.37 -3.97
CA MET A 1 16.19 -10.78 -2.95
C MET A 1 16.22 -9.27 -3.11
N SER A 2 15.06 -8.61 -3.10
CA SER A 2 14.93 -7.17 -3.35
C SER A 2 15.16 -6.35 -2.08
N ASP A 3 15.76 -5.18 -2.21
CA ASP A 3 15.93 -4.22 -1.11
C ASP A 3 14.64 -3.40 -0.89
N VAL A 4 13.85 -3.20 -1.95
CA VAL A 4 12.54 -2.53 -1.90
C VAL A 4 11.53 -3.38 -2.64
N VAL A 5 10.35 -3.54 -2.05
CA VAL A 5 9.19 -4.18 -2.68
C VAL A 5 8.05 -3.17 -2.70
N SER A 6 7.53 -2.87 -3.89
CA SER A 6 6.38 -1.98 -4.08
C SER A 6 5.22 -2.76 -4.70
N LEU A 7 4.04 -2.64 -4.09
CA LEU A 7 2.84 -3.38 -4.49
C LEU A 7 1.99 -2.54 -5.45
N HIS A 8 1.61 -3.15 -6.60
CA HIS A 8 0.82 -2.51 -7.65
C HIS A 8 -0.28 -3.43 -8.19
N VAL A 9 -0.78 -4.34 -7.36
CA VAL A 9 -1.81 -5.30 -7.73
C VAL A 9 -3.20 -4.88 -7.21
N PRO A 10 -4.30 -5.24 -7.87
CA PRO A 10 -5.64 -5.02 -7.34
C PRO A 10 -5.90 -5.92 -6.13
N LEU A 11 -6.87 -5.53 -5.28
CA LEU A 11 -7.37 -6.40 -4.22
C LEU A 11 -8.40 -7.37 -4.81
N VAL A 12 -8.00 -8.62 -4.91
CA VAL A 12 -8.84 -9.75 -5.31
C VAL A 12 -8.58 -10.91 -4.33
N GLU A 13 -9.33 -12.00 -4.43
CA GLU A 13 -9.14 -13.15 -3.53
C GLU A 13 -7.69 -13.65 -3.51
N ALA A 14 -7.06 -13.74 -4.68
CA ALA A 14 -5.67 -14.20 -4.82
C ALA A 14 -4.62 -13.25 -4.22
N THR A 15 -4.95 -11.98 -4.03
CA THR A 15 -4.03 -10.95 -3.49
C THR A 15 -4.37 -10.51 -2.07
N ARG A 16 -5.51 -10.94 -1.55
CA ARG A 16 -5.89 -10.68 -0.16
C ARG A 16 -4.92 -11.38 0.79
N GLY A 17 -4.32 -10.61 1.70
CA GLY A 17 -3.30 -11.13 2.62
C GLY A 17 -2.05 -11.67 1.91
N LEU A 18 -1.78 -11.21 0.69
CA LEU A 18 -0.62 -11.65 -0.10
C LEU A 18 0.70 -11.48 0.67
N PHE A 19 0.84 -10.40 1.41
CA PHE A 19 1.96 -10.16 2.32
C PHE A 19 1.55 -10.49 3.76
N ASP A 20 1.43 -11.77 4.04
CA ASP A 20 1.22 -12.33 5.37
C ASP A 20 2.52 -12.31 6.21
N ALA A 21 2.43 -12.75 7.46
CA ALA A 21 3.58 -12.80 8.36
C ALA A 21 4.73 -13.64 7.79
N ALA A 22 4.45 -14.76 7.11
CA ALA A 22 5.46 -15.64 6.54
C ALA A 22 6.20 -14.97 5.38
N ARG A 23 5.47 -14.30 4.49
CA ARG A 23 6.05 -13.58 3.36
C ARG A 23 6.84 -12.35 3.79
N ILE A 24 6.35 -11.61 4.78
CA ILE A 24 7.09 -10.51 5.40
C ILE A 24 8.40 -11.02 6.04
N ALA A 25 8.35 -12.14 6.75
CA ALA A 25 9.54 -12.76 7.33
C ALA A 25 10.54 -13.29 6.27
N ALA A 26 10.06 -13.65 5.08
CA ALA A 26 10.91 -14.10 3.97
C ALA A 26 11.56 -12.95 3.19
N MET A 27 11.19 -11.69 3.40
CA MET A 27 11.83 -10.54 2.77
C MET A 27 13.30 -10.44 3.22
N LYS A 28 14.13 -9.75 2.43
CA LYS A 28 15.51 -9.47 2.81
C LYS A 28 15.54 -8.68 4.14
N PRO A 29 16.42 -9.03 5.10
CA PRO A 29 16.62 -8.23 6.30
C PRO A 29 16.93 -6.77 5.94
N GLY A 30 16.21 -5.83 6.56
CA GLY A 30 16.37 -4.40 6.28
C GLY A 30 15.67 -3.91 5.01
N ALA A 31 14.93 -4.75 4.31
CA ALA A 31 14.16 -4.33 3.13
C ALA A 31 13.03 -3.35 3.50
N VAL A 32 12.60 -2.58 2.50
CA VAL A 32 11.49 -1.62 2.60
C VAL A 32 10.29 -2.16 1.85
N LEU A 33 9.10 -2.06 2.46
CA LEU A 33 7.83 -2.42 1.85
C LEU A 33 6.98 -1.18 1.56
N VAL A 34 6.50 -1.04 0.32
CA VAL A 34 5.65 0.07 -0.12
C VAL A 34 4.31 -0.45 -0.61
N ASN A 35 3.21 0.09 -0.09
CA ASN A 35 1.87 -0.23 -0.58
C ASN A 35 1.07 1.05 -0.86
N THR A 36 0.94 1.35 -2.14
CA THR A 36 0.06 2.41 -2.66
C THR A 36 -1.06 1.82 -3.53
N ALA A 37 -1.26 0.50 -3.47
CA ALA A 37 -2.23 -0.21 -4.31
C ALA A 37 -3.61 -0.30 -3.64
N ARG A 38 -3.77 -1.23 -2.69
CA ARG A 38 -5.03 -1.43 -1.94
C ARG A 38 -4.74 -1.93 -0.53
N GLY A 39 -5.59 -1.55 0.43
CA GLY A 39 -5.64 -2.15 1.74
C GLY A 39 -6.04 -3.62 1.68
N GLY A 40 -5.72 -4.40 2.72
CA GLY A 40 -6.02 -5.83 2.77
C GLY A 40 -5.05 -6.73 2.00
N ILE A 41 -4.07 -6.18 1.26
CA ILE A 41 -3.00 -6.96 0.62
C ILE A 41 -1.93 -7.35 1.63
N ILE A 42 -1.67 -6.50 2.61
CA ILE A 42 -0.69 -6.70 3.68
C ILE A 42 -1.41 -7.02 4.98
N ASP A 43 -0.87 -7.97 5.74
CA ASP A 43 -1.20 -8.17 7.15
C ASP A 43 -0.55 -7.02 7.98
N GLU A 44 -1.36 -6.01 8.31
CA GLU A 44 -0.90 -4.79 8.99
C GLU A 44 -0.29 -5.07 10.37
N PRO A 45 -0.88 -5.92 11.25
CA PRO A 45 -0.26 -6.34 12.49
C PRO A 45 1.10 -7.02 12.31
N ALA A 46 1.21 -7.91 11.32
CA ALA A 46 2.48 -8.60 11.03
C ALA A 46 3.55 -7.63 10.52
N LEU A 47 3.17 -6.66 9.68
CA LEU A 47 4.06 -5.58 9.24
C LEU A 47 4.58 -4.77 10.43
N ALA A 48 3.70 -4.33 11.30
CA ALA A 48 4.06 -3.55 12.48
C ALA A 48 5.02 -4.33 13.41
N ALA A 49 4.76 -5.62 13.62
CA ALA A 49 5.65 -6.49 14.40
C ALA A 49 7.05 -6.62 13.77
N ALA A 50 7.12 -6.77 12.45
CA ALA A 50 8.39 -6.87 11.72
C ALA A 50 9.21 -5.57 11.79
N LEU A 51 8.55 -4.41 11.72
CA LEU A 51 9.20 -3.10 11.87
C LEU A 51 9.74 -2.92 13.30
N ARG A 52 8.95 -3.22 14.34
CA ARG A 52 9.38 -3.13 15.74
C ARG A 52 10.54 -4.07 16.06
N ALA A 53 10.56 -5.23 15.44
CA ALA A 53 11.66 -6.20 15.59
C ALA A 53 12.91 -5.82 14.78
N GLY A 54 12.90 -4.73 14.00
CA GLY A 54 14.00 -4.35 13.12
C GLY A 54 14.23 -5.32 11.97
N ARG A 55 13.25 -6.19 11.67
CA ARG A 55 13.34 -7.17 10.59
C ARG A 55 13.25 -6.50 9.22
N LEU A 56 12.37 -5.49 9.10
CA LEU A 56 12.29 -4.59 7.96
C LEU A 56 12.97 -3.26 8.28
N GLY A 57 13.56 -2.65 7.28
CA GLY A 57 14.19 -1.33 7.37
C GLY A 57 13.18 -0.19 7.40
N GLY A 58 12.01 -0.38 6.81
CA GLY A 58 10.94 0.60 6.78
C GLY A 58 9.73 0.15 5.98
N ALA A 59 8.65 0.92 6.08
CA ALA A 59 7.48 0.77 5.22
C ALA A 59 6.82 2.13 4.92
N ALA A 60 6.19 2.22 3.75
CA ALA A 60 5.33 3.32 3.35
C ALA A 60 3.97 2.77 2.92
N ILE A 61 2.91 3.15 3.63
CA ILE A 61 1.56 2.61 3.46
C ILE A 61 0.59 3.77 3.24
N ASP A 62 -0.04 3.78 2.07
CA ASP A 62 -1.03 4.78 1.67
C ASP A 62 -2.47 4.25 1.75
N VAL A 63 -2.62 2.93 1.90
CA VAL A 63 -3.91 2.22 1.83
C VAL A 63 -4.03 1.20 2.96
N PHE A 64 -5.25 1.04 3.51
CA PHE A 64 -5.47 0.26 4.73
C PHE A 64 -6.65 -0.69 4.55
N GLY A 65 -6.70 -1.73 5.36
CA GLY A 65 -7.80 -2.70 5.37
C GLY A 65 -9.15 -2.06 5.75
N THR A 66 -9.11 -1.01 6.56
CA THR A 66 -10.27 -0.16 6.88
C THR A 66 -9.87 1.30 6.63
N GLU A 67 -10.64 1.99 5.83
CA GLU A 67 -10.42 3.40 5.50
C GLU A 67 -11.68 4.25 5.81
N PRO A 68 -11.54 5.43 6.46
CA PRO A 68 -10.30 5.99 7.02
C PRO A 68 -9.68 5.07 8.06
N LEU A 69 -8.32 5.09 8.16
CA LEU A 69 -7.63 4.28 9.16
C LEU A 69 -8.10 4.68 10.56
N PRO A 70 -8.75 3.79 11.30
CA PRO A 70 -9.12 4.08 12.68
C PRO A 70 -7.87 4.15 13.56
N ALA A 71 -8.02 4.68 14.78
CA ALA A 71 -6.97 4.57 15.77
C ALA A 71 -6.66 3.07 16.01
N THR A 72 -5.50 2.63 15.54
CA THR A 72 -5.09 1.23 15.57
C THR A 72 -3.82 1.10 16.39
N PRO A 73 -3.85 0.38 17.53
CA PRO A 73 -2.69 0.29 18.40
C PRO A 73 -1.48 -0.42 17.73
N HIS A 74 -1.69 -1.19 16.68
CA HIS A 74 -0.57 -1.88 16.02
C HIS A 74 0.38 -0.93 15.28
N PHE A 75 -0.05 0.26 14.84
CA PHE A 75 0.83 1.24 14.21
C PHE A 75 1.40 2.27 15.19
N ASP A 76 0.87 2.38 16.40
CA ASP A 76 1.34 3.33 17.40
C ASP A 76 2.82 3.10 17.76
N GLY A 77 3.62 4.16 17.64
CA GLY A 77 5.04 4.08 17.97
C GLY A 77 5.86 3.13 17.07
N CYS A 78 5.31 2.72 15.91
CA CYS A 78 6.00 1.85 14.98
C CYS A 78 7.17 2.59 14.32
N PRO A 79 8.41 2.09 14.38
CA PRO A 79 9.57 2.79 13.82
C PRO A 79 9.57 2.70 12.30
N ASN A 80 10.16 3.71 11.64
CA ASN A 80 10.41 3.72 10.18
C ASN A 80 9.15 3.46 9.33
N LEU A 81 7.99 3.92 9.81
CA LEU A 81 6.71 3.76 9.16
C LEU A 81 6.18 5.12 8.69
N LEU A 82 5.96 5.26 7.39
CA LEU A 82 5.26 6.38 6.77
C LEU A 82 3.83 5.96 6.45
N LEU A 83 2.86 6.71 6.99
CA LEU A 83 1.44 6.53 6.67
C LEU A 83 0.92 7.76 5.95
N THR A 84 0.16 7.56 4.88
CA THR A 84 -0.52 8.63 4.14
C THR A 84 -1.99 8.26 3.91
N PRO A 85 -2.92 9.23 3.80
CA PRO A 85 -4.36 8.95 3.80
C PRO A 85 -4.93 8.68 2.39
N HIS A 86 -4.42 7.67 1.69
CA HIS A 86 -4.85 7.23 0.36
C HIS A 86 -4.79 8.36 -0.68
N ILE A 87 -3.63 9.00 -0.78
CA ILE A 87 -3.39 10.17 -1.63
C ILE A 87 -2.31 9.97 -2.71
N ALA A 88 -1.74 8.77 -2.83
CA ALA A 88 -0.62 8.50 -3.74
C ALA A 88 -0.97 8.74 -5.22
N GLY A 89 -2.25 8.64 -5.59
CA GLY A 89 -2.76 8.95 -6.93
C GLY A 89 -3.39 10.33 -7.07
N VAL A 90 -3.38 11.15 -6.01
CA VAL A 90 -4.09 12.44 -5.99
C VAL A 90 -3.09 13.57 -6.23
N SER A 91 -3.05 14.05 -7.49
CA SER A 91 -2.37 15.30 -7.84
C SER A 91 -3.22 16.08 -8.84
N ALA A 92 -2.97 17.38 -9.00
CA ALA A 92 -3.66 18.21 -9.99
C ALA A 92 -3.49 17.63 -11.40
N GLU A 93 -2.25 17.23 -11.74
CA GLU A 93 -1.91 16.67 -13.04
C GLU A 93 -2.56 15.29 -13.27
N ALA A 94 -2.64 14.45 -12.23
CA ALA A 94 -3.29 13.14 -12.34
C ALA A 94 -4.79 13.29 -12.56
N ASN A 95 -5.45 14.18 -11.82
CA ASN A 95 -6.88 14.47 -11.97
C ASN A 95 -7.21 15.01 -13.36
N GLU A 96 -6.43 15.96 -13.84
CA GLU A 96 -6.59 16.52 -15.20
C GLU A 96 -6.44 15.41 -16.25
N ARG A 97 -5.38 14.63 -16.17
CA ARG A 97 -5.11 13.54 -17.12
C ARG A 97 -6.21 12.48 -17.14
N VAL A 98 -6.69 12.06 -15.97
CA VAL A 98 -7.80 11.08 -15.87
C VAL A 98 -9.10 11.66 -16.41
N SER A 99 -9.40 12.94 -16.12
CA SER A 99 -10.60 13.60 -16.59
C SER A 99 -10.64 13.68 -18.11
N PHE A 100 -9.56 14.08 -18.75
CA PHE A 100 -9.46 14.09 -20.21
C PHE A 100 -9.56 12.69 -20.81
N LEU A 101 -8.87 11.71 -20.24
CA LEU A 101 -8.93 10.32 -20.71
C LEU A 101 -10.37 9.77 -20.68
N ILE A 102 -11.09 10.01 -19.59
CA ILE A 102 -12.48 9.56 -19.45
C ILE A 102 -13.39 10.30 -20.44
N ALA A 103 -13.23 11.62 -20.58
CA ALA A 103 -14.01 12.40 -21.53
C ALA A 103 -13.80 11.91 -22.98
N ASP A 104 -12.57 11.71 -23.39
CA ASP A 104 -12.22 11.19 -24.72
C ASP A 104 -12.82 9.80 -24.97
N LYS A 105 -12.75 8.91 -23.99
CA LYS A 105 -13.34 7.58 -24.09
C LYS A 105 -14.86 7.61 -24.16
N LEU A 106 -15.51 8.49 -23.43
CA LEU A 106 -16.98 8.68 -23.52
C LEU A 106 -17.38 9.21 -24.90
N ILE A 107 -16.67 10.19 -25.44
CA ILE A 107 -16.93 10.73 -26.78
C ILE A 107 -16.76 9.62 -27.83
N GLU A 108 -15.69 8.84 -27.73
CA GLU A 108 -15.41 7.72 -28.66
C GLU A 108 -16.55 6.68 -28.67
N VAL A 109 -17.10 6.35 -27.50
CA VAL A 109 -18.14 5.32 -27.36
C VAL A 109 -19.53 5.85 -27.71
N LEU A 110 -19.82 7.13 -27.42
CA LEU A 110 -21.12 7.72 -27.60
C LEU A 110 -21.30 8.41 -28.98
N ALA A 111 -20.22 8.63 -29.69
CA ALA A 111 -20.27 9.12 -31.07
C ALA A 111 -20.57 7.97 -32.05
#